data_2c54b75f4badc2e2278111e9aeb532e3
#
_entry.id   2c54b75f4badc2e2278111e9aeb532e3
#
_cell.length_a   1.000
_cell.length_b   1.000
_cell.length_c   1.000
_cell.angle_alpha   90.00
_cell.angle_beta   90.00
_cell.angle_gamma   90.00
#
_symmetry.space_group_name_H-M   'P 1'
#
loop_
_entity.id
_entity.type
_entity.pdbx_description
1 polymer ?
#
loop_
_entity_poly.entity_id
_entity_poly.type
_entity_poly.pdbx_seq_one_letter_code
_entity_poly.pdbx_strand_id
1 'polypeptide(L)'
;QKLVCQCCGMPLEDSLMSREVDGDINEKYCKWCYNDGKFKYLDMNTLIDFCVNHMASEEWPEERVRQYMGEMLPKLEYWKEKAE
;
A
#
# COMPACT_ATOMS: atom_id res chain seq x y z
N GLN A 1 4.85 -0.11 -18.57
CA GLN A 1 5.05 0.38 -17.21
C GLN A 1 4.06 -0.29 -16.27
N LYS A 2 4.55 -0.69 -15.13
CA LYS A 2 3.69 -1.29 -14.13
C LYS A 2 3.24 -0.24 -13.13
N LEU A 3 1.94 -0.20 -12.90
CA LEU A 3 1.39 0.67 -11.85
C LEU A 3 1.62 0.01 -10.50
N VAL A 4 1.88 0.81 -9.48
CA VAL A 4 2.01 0.32 -8.12
C VAL A 4 1.10 1.13 -7.21
N CYS A 5 0.64 0.49 -6.14
CA CYS A 5 -0.19 1.16 -5.14
C CYS A 5 0.61 2.27 -4.47
N GLN A 6 0.08 3.48 -4.47
CA GLN A 6 0.77 4.63 -3.87
C GLN A 6 0.64 4.69 -2.35
N CYS A 7 0.05 3.66 -1.76
CA CYS A 7 -0.05 3.51 -0.30
C CYS A 7 0.87 2.41 0.22
N CYS A 8 0.82 1.21 -0.39
CA CYS A 8 1.63 0.08 0.09
C CYS A 8 2.70 -0.39 -0.89
N GLY A 9 2.68 0.12 -2.12
CA GLY A 9 3.72 -0.20 -3.10
C GLY A 9 3.58 -1.52 -3.83
N MET A 10 2.49 -2.26 -3.61
CA MET A 10 2.33 -3.53 -4.32
C MET A 10 1.99 -3.28 -5.79
N PRO A 11 2.43 -4.18 -6.70
CA PRO A 11 2.06 -4.05 -8.10
C PRO A 11 0.54 -4.11 -8.28
N LEU A 12 0.02 -3.25 -9.14
CA LEU A 12 -1.42 -3.19 -9.40
C LEU A 12 -1.77 -3.91 -10.69
N GLU A 13 -2.79 -4.75 -10.60
CA GLU A 13 -3.44 -5.38 -11.74
C GLU A 13 -4.91 -4.97 -11.68
N ASP A 14 -5.65 -5.16 -12.78
CA ASP A 14 -7.05 -4.74 -12.86
C ASP A 14 -7.88 -5.24 -11.69
N SER A 15 -7.67 -6.50 -11.28
CA SER A 15 -8.43 -7.10 -10.19
C SER A 15 -8.01 -6.59 -8.80
N LEU A 16 -6.85 -5.94 -8.72
CA LEU A 16 -6.32 -5.44 -7.46
C LEU A 16 -6.53 -3.95 -7.25
N MET A 17 -6.97 -3.25 -8.29
CA MET A 17 -7.22 -1.82 -8.19
C MET A 17 -8.44 -1.52 -7.33
N SER A 18 -8.37 -0.40 -6.61
CA SER A 18 -9.47 0.02 -5.75
C SER A 18 -10.60 0.66 -6.57
N ARG A 19 -11.69 0.98 -5.90
CA ARG A 19 -12.84 1.61 -6.52
C ARG A 19 -13.23 2.86 -5.76
N GLU A 20 -13.68 3.86 -6.52
CA GLU A 20 -14.25 5.07 -5.93
C GLU A 20 -15.69 4.79 -5.49
N VAL A 21 -16.28 5.77 -4.80
CA VAL A 21 -17.66 5.65 -4.31
C VAL A 21 -18.63 5.36 -5.46
N ASP A 22 -18.40 5.95 -6.63
CA ASP A 22 -19.25 5.78 -7.80
C ASP A 22 -18.95 4.51 -8.60
N GLY A 23 -18.01 3.71 -8.15
CA GLY A 23 -17.64 2.45 -8.80
C GLY A 23 -16.50 2.55 -9.80
N ASP A 24 -16.02 3.76 -10.08
CA ASP A 24 -14.91 3.93 -11.01
C ASP A 24 -13.62 3.33 -10.44
N ILE A 25 -12.78 2.84 -11.35
CA ILE A 25 -11.49 2.24 -10.95
C ILE A 25 -10.50 3.33 -10.57
N ASN A 26 -9.82 3.11 -9.44
CA ASN A 26 -8.72 3.97 -9.02
C ASN A 26 -7.40 3.26 -9.30
N GLU A 27 -6.61 3.80 -10.22
CA GLU A 27 -5.36 3.19 -10.64
C GLU A 27 -4.17 3.50 -9.74
N LYS A 28 -4.37 4.31 -8.70
CA LYS A 28 -3.28 4.71 -7.80
C LYS A 28 -3.17 3.84 -6.55
N TYR A 29 -4.25 3.19 -6.14
CA TYR A 29 -4.31 2.46 -4.88
C TYR A 29 -4.89 1.08 -5.07
N CYS A 30 -4.48 0.13 -4.22
CA CYS A 30 -5.04 -1.20 -4.26
C CYS A 30 -6.31 -1.26 -3.41
N LYS A 31 -7.11 -2.29 -3.65
CA LYS A 31 -8.41 -2.44 -2.97
C LYS A 31 -8.30 -2.66 -1.46
N TRP A 32 -7.12 -3.03 -0.98
CA TRP A 32 -6.90 -3.22 0.46
C TRP A 32 -6.50 -1.92 1.17
N CYS A 33 -5.96 -0.96 0.44
CA CYS A 33 -5.54 0.31 1.02
C CYS A 33 -6.62 1.38 0.88
N TYR A 34 -7.40 1.31 -0.18
CA TYR A 34 -8.40 2.33 -0.49
C TYR A 34 -9.61 1.64 -1.09
N ASN A 35 -10.81 1.98 -0.60
CA ASN A 35 -12.04 1.42 -1.13
C ASN A 35 -13.21 2.33 -0.78
N ASP A 36 -14.14 2.47 -1.71
CA ASP A 36 -15.33 3.30 -1.54
C ASP A 36 -15.02 4.73 -1.09
N GLY A 37 -13.93 5.28 -1.60
CA GLY A 37 -13.52 6.64 -1.31
C GLY A 37 -12.83 6.82 0.03
N LYS A 38 -12.49 5.74 0.70
CA LYS A 38 -11.85 5.81 2.03
C LYS A 38 -10.57 5.00 2.08
N PHE A 39 -9.55 5.58 2.73
CA PHE A 39 -8.31 4.87 3.00
C PHE A 39 -8.46 4.02 4.25
N LYS A 40 -7.99 2.79 4.18
CA LYS A 40 -8.02 1.88 5.31
C LYS A 40 -6.91 2.15 6.31
N TYR A 41 -5.74 2.53 5.82
CA TYR A 41 -4.55 2.73 6.65
C TYR A 41 -4.23 4.20 6.76
N LEU A 42 -4.40 4.74 7.96
CA LEU A 42 -4.09 6.15 8.26
C LEU A 42 -2.74 6.28 8.96
N ASP A 43 -2.15 5.16 9.35
CA ASP A 43 -0.92 5.09 10.10
C ASP A 43 0.04 4.11 9.43
N MET A 44 1.27 4.56 9.19
CA MET A 44 2.27 3.75 8.49
C MET A 44 2.60 2.46 9.24
N ASN A 45 2.64 2.51 10.57
CA ASN A 45 2.95 1.32 11.35
C ASN A 45 1.89 0.23 11.18
N THR A 46 0.62 0.61 11.12
CA THR A 46 -0.46 -0.33 10.89
C THR A 46 -0.34 -0.98 9.52
N LEU A 47 0.01 -0.17 8.52
CA LEU A 47 0.21 -0.69 7.17
C LEU A 47 1.40 -1.64 7.12
N ILE A 48 2.50 -1.30 7.77
CA ILE A 48 3.68 -2.16 7.81
C ILE A 48 3.35 -3.48 8.48
N ASP A 49 2.59 -3.47 9.57
CA ASP A 49 2.15 -4.70 10.23
C ASP A 49 1.34 -5.59 9.28
N PHE A 50 0.45 -4.99 8.51
CA PHE A 50 -0.31 -5.73 7.50
C PHE A 50 0.62 -6.37 6.47
N CYS A 51 1.59 -5.61 5.98
CA CYS A 51 2.53 -6.10 4.98
C CYS A 51 3.40 -7.23 5.55
N VAL A 52 3.83 -7.11 6.80
CA VAL A 52 4.60 -8.17 7.47
C VAL A 52 3.78 -9.46 7.50
N ASN A 53 2.52 -9.37 7.88
CA ASN A 53 1.66 -10.56 7.97
C ASN A 53 1.48 -11.25 6.62
N HIS A 54 1.57 -10.53 5.52
CA HIS A 54 1.35 -11.09 4.19
C HIS A 54 2.64 -11.39 3.43
N MET A 55 3.74 -10.73 3.76
CA MET A 55 4.98 -10.83 3.02
C MET A 55 6.08 -11.60 3.75
N ALA A 56 6.03 -11.65 5.08
CA ALA A 56 7.11 -12.27 5.84
C ALA A 56 7.20 -13.76 5.52
N SER A 57 8.43 -14.25 5.32
CA SER A 57 8.72 -15.62 4.99
C SER A 57 10.15 -15.94 5.42
N GLU A 58 10.63 -17.16 5.13
CA GLU A 58 12.01 -17.51 5.42
C GLU A 58 13.00 -16.64 4.64
N GLU A 59 12.65 -16.30 3.39
CA GLU A 59 13.49 -15.44 2.54
C GLU A 59 13.36 -13.96 2.91
N TRP A 60 12.19 -13.58 3.47
CA TRP A 60 11.89 -12.22 3.87
C TRP A 60 11.40 -12.21 5.30
N PRO A 61 12.32 -12.30 6.29
CA PRO A 61 11.90 -12.24 7.69
C PRO A 61 11.29 -10.89 8.05
N GLU A 62 10.54 -10.85 9.14
CA GLU A 62 9.81 -9.66 9.57
C GLU A 62 10.68 -8.41 9.59
N GLU A 63 11.88 -8.48 10.15
CA GLU A 63 12.78 -7.34 10.24
C GLU A 63 13.10 -6.77 8.86
N ARG A 64 13.29 -7.65 7.89
CA ARG A 64 13.63 -7.24 6.53
C ARG A 64 12.45 -6.57 5.85
N VAL A 65 11.25 -7.10 6.05
CA VAL A 65 10.04 -6.49 5.52
C VAL A 65 9.85 -5.10 6.11
N ARG A 66 9.99 -4.97 7.43
CA ARG A 66 9.84 -3.69 8.12
C ARG A 66 10.85 -2.66 7.64
N GLN A 67 12.09 -3.06 7.46
CA GLN A 67 13.13 -2.16 6.97
C GLN A 67 12.84 -1.71 5.55
N TYR A 68 12.48 -2.65 4.68
CA TYR A 68 12.16 -2.34 3.29
C TYR A 68 10.98 -1.38 3.20
N MET A 69 9.89 -1.68 3.90
CA MET A 69 8.70 -0.84 3.87
C MET A 69 8.99 0.54 4.47
N GLY A 70 9.74 0.59 5.57
CA GLY A 70 10.08 1.86 6.19
C GLY A 70 10.90 2.79 5.31
N GLU A 71 11.68 2.22 4.40
CA GLU A 71 12.47 3.01 3.45
C GLU A 71 11.67 3.36 2.20
N MET A 72 10.76 2.47 1.78
CA MET A 72 10.02 2.62 0.53
C MET A 72 8.76 3.47 0.67
N LEU A 73 7.98 3.25 1.74
CA LEU A 73 6.68 3.92 1.89
C LEU A 73 6.75 5.45 1.85
N PRO A 74 7.74 6.11 2.51
CA PRO A 74 7.79 7.57 2.46
C PRO A 74 7.97 8.14 1.05
N LYS A 75 8.38 7.32 0.09
CA LYS A 75 8.56 7.75 -1.30
C LYS A 75 7.26 7.67 -2.09
N LEU A 76 6.25 7.00 -1.56
CA LEU A 76 4.97 6.88 -2.25
C LEU A 76 4.12 8.13 -2.03
N GLU A 77 3.28 8.45 -3.02
CA GLU A 77 2.52 9.69 -3.04
C GLU A 77 1.68 9.91 -1.78
N TYR A 78 0.98 8.88 -1.30
CA TYR A 78 0.12 9.00 -0.13
C TYR A 78 0.89 9.41 1.13
N TRP A 79 2.00 8.71 1.40
CA TRP A 79 2.80 9.00 2.59
C TRP A 79 3.63 10.26 2.45
N LYS A 80 4.05 10.56 1.23
CA LYS A 80 4.81 11.77 0.95
C LYS A 80 3.98 13.02 1.25
N GLU A 81 2.70 13.01 0.90
CA GLU A 81 1.80 14.11 1.20
C GLU A 81 1.52 14.22 2.69
N LYS A 82 1.39 13.11 3.39
CA LYS A 82 1.13 13.09 4.83
C LYS A 82 2.32 13.55 5.66
N ALA A 83 3.54 13.43 5.14
CA ALA A 83 4.74 13.79 5.88
C ALA A 83 4.92 15.31 6.03
N GLU A 84 4.17 16.09 5.31
CA GLU A 84 4.25 17.55 5.37
C GLU A 84 3.36 18.16 6.46
#